data_fbfa9828677645726feaae500522913d
#
_entry.id   fbfa9828677645726feaae500522913d
#
_cell.length_a   1.000
_cell.length_b   1.000
_cell.length_c   1.000
_cell.angle_alpha   90.00
_cell.angle_beta   90.00
_cell.angle_gamma   90.00
#
_symmetry.space_group_name_H-M   'P 1'
#
loop_
_entity.id
_entity.type
_entity.pdbx_description
1 polymer ?
#
loop_
_entity_poly.entity_id
_entity_poly.type
_entity_poly.pdbx_seq_one_letter_code
_entity_poly.pdbx_strand_id
1 'polypeptide(L)'
;MKNEFKKEETINEEIALHKISKDELKKVLKNHSLWLSSKKVTGQPANLEGYNLRGAVLLGANLKNANLKGAYLYGAYLKNANLEQANLAGANLRGANLRWVNLKEADLSGANLTRADLYECHLEEANLTGANLQMSDGLTQKQIDKALTNKTTRFPGSF
;
A
#
# COMPACT_ATOMS: atom_id res chain seq x y z
N MET A 1 -12.93 -5.79 26.90
CA MET A 1 -11.88 -6.84 26.81
C MET A 1 -12.31 -8.09 26.02
N LYS A 2 -13.36 -8.87 26.36
CA LYS A 2 -13.75 -10.08 25.59
C LYS A 2 -14.20 -9.81 24.13
N ASN A 3 -14.71 -8.64 23.79
CA ASN A 3 -15.13 -8.29 22.41
C ASN A 3 -13.98 -7.86 21.49
N GLU A 4 -12.90 -7.34 22.04
CA GLU A 4 -11.71 -6.96 21.26
C GLU A 4 -10.90 -8.19 20.85
N PHE A 5 -10.74 -9.17 21.75
CA PHE A 5 -10.06 -10.44 21.44
C PHE A 5 -10.81 -11.24 20.35
N LYS A 6 -12.15 -11.29 20.37
CA LYS A 6 -12.93 -11.94 19.30
C LYS A 6 -12.81 -11.22 17.96
N LYS A 7 -12.67 -9.89 17.96
CA LYS A 7 -12.49 -9.10 16.74
C LYS A 7 -11.11 -9.31 16.14
N GLU A 8 -10.08 -9.46 16.96
CA GLU A 8 -8.71 -9.80 16.50
C GLU A 8 -8.60 -11.24 15.99
N GLU A 9 -9.28 -12.22 16.62
CA GLU A 9 -9.35 -13.60 16.13
C GLU A 9 -10.04 -13.69 14.77
N THR A 10 -11.18 -13.01 14.58
CA THR A 10 -11.92 -13.00 13.31
C THR A 10 -11.11 -12.33 12.19
N ILE A 11 -10.41 -11.23 12.49
CA ILE A 11 -9.51 -10.55 11.55
C ILE A 11 -8.33 -11.47 11.19
N ASN A 12 -7.77 -12.22 12.14
CA ASN A 12 -6.70 -13.15 11.92
C ASN A 12 -7.12 -14.35 11.05
N GLU A 13 -8.35 -14.83 11.19
CA GLU A 13 -8.90 -15.92 10.35
C GLU A 13 -9.19 -15.45 8.91
N GLU A 14 -9.79 -14.27 8.70
CA GLU A 14 -9.99 -13.69 7.36
C GLU A 14 -8.65 -13.39 6.67
N ILE A 15 -7.65 -12.90 7.40
CA ILE A 15 -6.30 -12.63 6.88
C ILE A 15 -5.58 -13.95 6.52
N ALA A 16 -5.90 -15.07 7.17
CA ALA A 16 -5.34 -16.37 6.85
C ALA A 16 -5.83 -16.95 5.51
N LEU A 17 -7.04 -16.61 5.07
CA LEU A 17 -7.67 -17.15 3.86
C LEU A 17 -6.99 -16.70 2.54
N HIS A 18 -6.27 -15.57 2.52
CA HIS A 18 -5.63 -15.03 1.32
C HIS A 18 -4.11 -14.92 1.46
N LYS A 19 -3.50 -15.88 2.14
CA LYS A 19 -2.05 -15.88 2.33
C LYS A 19 -1.33 -16.27 1.02
N ILE A 20 -0.36 -15.46 0.63
CA ILE A 20 0.51 -15.76 -0.51
C ILE A 20 1.87 -16.29 -0.01
N SER A 21 2.38 -17.35 -0.60
CA SER A 21 3.73 -17.83 -0.31
C SER A 21 4.79 -16.90 -0.92
N LYS A 22 6.01 -16.96 -0.40
CA LYS A 22 7.12 -16.17 -0.95
C LYS A 22 7.39 -16.51 -2.42
N ASP A 23 7.26 -17.78 -2.81
CA ASP A 23 7.51 -18.22 -4.17
C ASP A 23 6.40 -17.77 -5.13
N GLU A 24 5.15 -17.81 -4.70
CA GLU A 24 4.02 -17.27 -5.46
C GLU A 24 4.15 -15.76 -5.65
N LEU A 25 4.46 -15.02 -4.58
CA LEU A 25 4.69 -13.58 -4.67
C LEU A 25 5.82 -13.27 -5.66
N LYS A 26 6.94 -14.02 -5.60
CA LYS A 26 8.06 -13.89 -6.54
C LYS A 26 7.62 -14.14 -8.00
N LYS A 27 6.77 -15.14 -8.24
CA LYS A 27 6.19 -15.42 -9.58
C LYS A 27 5.32 -14.27 -10.06
N VAL A 28 4.44 -13.75 -9.18
CA VAL A 28 3.58 -12.59 -9.50
C VAL A 28 4.43 -11.38 -9.89
N LEU A 29 5.44 -11.05 -9.09
CA LEU A 29 6.32 -9.90 -9.36
C LEU A 29 7.13 -10.09 -10.66
N LYS A 30 7.62 -11.30 -10.95
CA LYS A 30 8.32 -11.62 -12.20
C LYS A 30 7.40 -11.44 -13.41
N ASN A 31 6.19 -11.98 -13.37
CA ASN A 31 5.20 -11.85 -14.45
C ASN A 31 4.81 -10.38 -14.68
N HIS A 32 4.65 -9.61 -13.59
CA HIS A 32 4.37 -8.19 -13.66
C HIS A 32 5.51 -7.40 -14.30
N SER A 33 6.76 -7.71 -13.95
CA SER A 33 7.94 -7.11 -14.58
C SER A 33 7.98 -7.39 -16.09
N LEU A 34 7.68 -8.60 -16.51
CA LEU A 34 7.55 -8.96 -17.93
C LEU A 34 6.43 -8.16 -18.61
N TRP A 35 5.28 -8.03 -17.95
CA TRP A 35 4.15 -7.26 -18.47
C TRP A 35 4.51 -5.79 -18.68
N LEU A 36 5.20 -5.17 -17.73
CA LEU A 36 5.66 -3.78 -17.85
C LEU A 36 6.69 -3.61 -18.96
N SER A 37 7.71 -4.49 -19.01
CA SER A 37 8.82 -4.38 -19.97
C SER A 37 8.40 -4.68 -21.41
N SER A 38 7.41 -5.56 -21.59
CA SER A 38 6.87 -5.93 -22.91
C SER A 38 5.79 -4.98 -23.44
N LYS A 39 5.59 -3.80 -22.80
CA LYS A 39 4.49 -2.88 -23.11
C LYS A 39 3.11 -3.57 -23.04
N LYS A 40 2.92 -4.43 -22.05
CA LYS A 40 1.68 -5.17 -21.77
C LYS A 40 1.34 -6.30 -22.75
N VAL A 41 2.31 -6.76 -23.54
CA VAL A 41 2.11 -7.85 -24.53
C VAL A 41 2.32 -9.23 -23.90
N THR A 42 3.31 -9.39 -23.02
CA THR A 42 3.60 -10.67 -22.34
C THR A 42 3.61 -10.48 -20.81
N GLY A 43 3.44 -11.55 -20.07
CA GLY A 43 3.29 -11.52 -18.63
C GLY A 43 1.86 -11.19 -18.21
N GLN A 44 1.68 -10.85 -16.94
CA GLN A 44 0.39 -10.47 -16.35
C GLN A 44 0.59 -9.33 -15.38
N PRO A 45 -0.36 -8.38 -15.27
CA PRO A 45 -0.32 -7.37 -14.23
C PRO A 45 -0.41 -8.03 -12.86
N ALA A 46 0.32 -7.49 -11.88
CA ALA A 46 0.22 -8.00 -10.50
C ALA A 46 -1.19 -7.74 -9.96
N ASN A 47 -1.92 -8.80 -9.69
CA ASN A 47 -3.17 -8.75 -8.93
C ASN A 47 -2.92 -9.35 -7.54
N LEU A 48 -2.88 -8.47 -6.54
CA LEU A 48 -2.64 -8.77 -5.13
C LEU A 48 -3.80 -8.28 -4.27
N GLU A 49 -5.00 -8.12 -4.88
CA GLU A 49 -6.21 -7.66 -4.19
C GLU A 49 -6.57 -8.58 -3.02
N GLY A 50 -6.73 -7.99 -1.83
CA GLY A 50 -7.09 -8.70 -0.61
C GLY A 50 -6.05 -9.68 -0.07
N TYR A 51 -4.88 -9.82 -0.69
CA TYR A 51 -3.85 -10.73 -0.20
C TYR A 51 -3.23 -10.28 1.13
N ASN A 52 -2.87 -11.27 1.95
CA ASN A 52 -2.08 -11.04 3.17
C ASN A 52 -0.60 -10.91 2.81
N LEU A 53 -0.14 -9.67 2.79
CA LEU A 53 1.24 -9.25 2.52
C LEU A 53 1.90 -8.67 3.79
N ARG A 54 1.44 -9.08 4.98
CA ARG A 54 2.02 -8.63 6.27
C ARG A 54 3.53 -8.87 6.30
N GLY A 55 4.28 -7.81 6.55
CA GLY A 55 5.75 -7.86 6.62
C GLY A 55 6.43 -8.29 5.32
N ALA A 56 5.71 -8.27 4.19
CA ALA A 56 6.30 -8.63 2.90
C ALA A 56 7.50 -7.74 2.56
N VAL A 57 8.56 -8.35 2.02
CA VAL A 57 9.75 -7.63 1.57
C VAL A 57 9.58 -7.30 0.09
N LEU A 58 9.23 -6.03 -0.17
CA LEU A 58 8.94 -5.47 -1.50
C LEU A 58 9.88 -4.30 -1.81
N LEU A 59 11.10 -4.33 -1.26
CA LEU A 59 12.11 -3.28 -1.43
C LEU A 59 12.42 -3.07 -2.92
N GLY A 60 12.26 -1.85 -3.41
CA GLY A 60 12.52 -1.50 -4.80
C GLY A 60 11.63 -2.21 -5.82
N ALA A 61 10.58 -2.90 -5.40
CA ALA A 61 9.70 -3.62 -6.31
C ALA A 61 9.01 -2.64 -7.29
N ASN A 62 8.97 -3.01 -8.58
CA ASN A 62 8.17 -2.27 -9.54
C ASN A 62 6.75 -2.84 -9.55
N LEU A 63 5.84 -2.11 -8.92
CA LEU A 63 4.41 -2.41 -8.78
C LEU A 63 3.54 -1.35 -9.50
N LYS A 64 4.11 -0.67 -10.50
CA LYS A 64 3.38 0.31 -11.30
C LYS A 64 2.13 -0.32 -11.93
N ASN A 65 0.96 0.33 -11.77
CA ASN A 65 -0.34 -0.20 -12.21
C ASN A 65 -0.78 -1.52 -11.55
N ALA A 66 -0.16 -1.97 -10.46
CA ALA A 66 -0.57 -3.17 -9.75
C ALA A 66 -1.92 -2.98 -9.03
N ASN A 67 -2.70 -4.06 -8.90
CA ASN A 67 -3.89 -4.08 -8.05
C ASN A 67 -3.53 -4.63 -6.66
N LEU A 68 -3.57 -3.75 -5.65
CA LEU A 68 -3.35 -4.02 -4.24
C LEU A 68 -4.57 -3.61 -3.40
N LYS A 69 -5.74 -3.48 -4.03
CA LYS A 69 -6.99 -3.07 -3.37
C LYS A 69 -7.27 -3.97 -2.17
N GLY A 70 -7.51 -3.38 -1.01
CA GLY A 70 -7.79 -4.10 0.23
C GLY A 70 -6.66 -5.02 0.71
N ALA A 71 -5.46 -5.00 0.11
CA ALA A 71 -4.33 -5.82 0.53
C ALA A 71 -3.91 -5.50 1.98
N TYR A 72 -3.49 -6.52 2.71
CA TYR A 72 -3.02 -6.40 4.09
C TYR A 72 -1.50 -6.28 4.13
N LEU A 73 -1.02 -5.04 4.03
CA LEU A 73 0.40 -4.65 3.96
C LEU A 73 0.96 -4.17 5.32
N TYR A 74 0.38 -4.63 6.44
CA TYR A 74 0.82 -4.24 7.78
C TYR A 74 2.32 -4.50 7.97
N GLY A 75 3.09 -3.46 8.29
CA GLY A 75 4.53 -3.54 8.49
C GLY A 75 5.33 -4.00 7.27
N ALA A 76 4.78 -3.93 6.06
CA ALA A 76 5.50 -4.30 4.84
C ALA A 76 6.67 -3.35 4.55
N TYR A 77 7.72 -3.88 3.94
CA TYR A 77 8.93 -3.16 3.56
C TYR A 77 8.86 -2.77 2.08
N LEU A 78 8.40 -1.54 1.79
CA LEU A 78 8.17 -1.02 0.45
C LEU A 78 9.19 0.07 0.04
N LYS A 79 10.21 0.31 0.85
CA LYS A 79 11.23 1.34 0.60
C LYS A 79 11.72 1.29 -0.86
N ASN A 80 11.75 2.45 -1.54
CA ASN A 80 12.13 2.61 -2.95
C ASN A 80 11.23 1.87 -3.96
N ALA A 81 10.10 1.32 -3.56
CA ALA A 81 9.19 0.67 -4.52
C ALA A 81 8.54 1.71 -5.45
N ASN A 82 8.20 1.27 -6.66
CA ASN A 82 7.39 2.05 -7.58
C ASN A 82 5.94 1.54 -7.55
N LEU A 83 5.05 2.33 -6.98
CA LEU A 83 3.60 2.12 -6.88
C LEU A 83 2.82 3.15 -7.72
N GLU A 84 3.48 3.76 -8.71
CA GLU A 84 2.83 4.72 -9.60
C GLU A 84 1.58 4.11 -10.25
N GLN A 85 0.45 4.82 -10.15
CA GLN A 85 -0.85 4.37 -10.69
C GLN A 85 -1.34 3.02 -10.11
N ALA A 86 -0.79 2.54 -9.01
CA ALA A 86 -1.27 1.32 -8.35
C ALA A 86 -2.62 1.58 -7.64
N ASN A 87 -3.46 0.56 -7.59
CA ASN A 87 -4.70 0.59 -6.80
C ASN A 87 -4.41 0.04 -5.40
N LEU A 88 -4.42 0.90 -4.39
CA LEU A 88 -4.26 0.61 -2.97
C LEU A 88 -5.53 1.00 -2.16
N ALA A 89 -6.67 1.17 -2.86
CA ALA A 89 -7.91 1.56 -2.20
C ALA A 89 -8.27 0.60 -1.06
N GLY A 90 -8.50 1.15 0.14
CA GLY A 90 -8.81 0.38 1.33
C GLY A 90 -7.69 -0.53 1.86
N ALA A 91 -6.48 -0.48 1.31
CA ALA A 91 -5.36 -1.31 1.77
C ALA A 91 -4.96 -0.97 3.21
N ASN A 92 -4.47 -1.96 3.96
CA ASN A 92 -3.93 -1.76 5.30
C ASN A 92 -2.40 -1.66 5.26
N LEU A 93 -1.91 -0.42 5.22
CA LEU A 93 -0.48 -0.06 5.21
C LEU A 93 0.03 0.37 6.59
N ARG A 94 -0.70 0.04 7.67
CA ARG A 94 -0.31 0.43 9.03
C ARG A 94 1.11 0.00 9.34
N GLY A 95 1.96 0.95 9.76
CA GLY A 95 3.36 0.70 10.11
C GLY A 95 4.24 0.26 8.94
N ALA A 96 3.79 0.36 7.69
CA ALA A 96 4.60 0.04 6.53
C ALA A 96 5.73 1.05 6.34
N ASN A 97 6.87 0.58 5.84
CA ASN A 97 7.98 1.44 5.43
C ASN A 97 7.79 1.86 3.96
N LEU A 98 7.36 3.11 3.76
CA LEU A 98 7.09 3.71 2.46
C LEU A 98 8.13 4.80 2.09
N ARG A 99 9.31 4.79 2.71
CA ARG A 99 10.37 5.77 2.42
C ARG A 99 10.77 5.73 0.95
N TRP A 100 10.80 6.91 0.31
CA TRP A 100 11.18 7.08 -1.11
C TRP A 100 10.32 6.26 -2.08
N VAL A 101 9.10 5.89 -1.69
CA VAL A 101 8.18 5.20 -2.60
C VAL A 101 7.59 6.19 -3.59
N ASN A 102 7.51 5.79 -4.85
CA ASN A 102 6.73 6.52 -5.85
C ASN A 102 5.26 6.07 -5.78
N LEU A 103 4.40 6.95 -5.25
CA LEU A 103 2.94 6.79 -5.17
C LEU A 103 2.20 7.75 -6.12
N LYS A 104 2.91 8.30 -7.12
CA LYS A 104 2.30 9.23 -8.06
C LYS A 104 1.06 8.61 -8.73
N GLU A 105 -0.06 9.36 -8.73
CA GLU A 105 -1.33 8.92 -9.31
C GLU A 105 -1.90 7.61 -8.71
N ALA A 106 -1.36 7.11 -7.58
CA ALA A 106 -1.88 5.91 -6.92
C ALA A 106 -3.23 6.17 -6.24
N ASP A 107 -4.10 5.19 -6.24
CA ASP A 107 -5.36 5.25 -5.47
C ASP A 107 -5.15 4.67 -4.07
N LEU A 108 -5.10 5.53 -3.05
CA LEU A 108 -5.02 5.23 -1.64
C LEU A 108 -6.32 5.58 -0.91
N SER A 109 -7.44 5.71 -1.64
CA SER A 109 -8.72 6.08 -1.04
C SER A 109 -9.11 5.10 0.07
N GLY A 110 -9.44 5.63 1.24
CA GLY A 110 -9.79 4.84 2.42
C GLY A 110 -8.67 3.96 2.99
N ALA A 111 -7.44 4.04 2.49
CA ALA A 111 -6.34 3.23 2.99
C ALA A 111 -5.97 3.60 4.44
N ASN A 112 -5.50 2.61 5.20
CA ASN A 112 -4.96 2.81 6.55
C ASN A 112 -3.43 2.92 6.51
N LEU A 113 -2.93 4.14 6.63
CA LEU A 113 -1.51 4.51 6.67
C LEU A 113 -1.05 4.88 8.10
N THR A 114 -1.82 4.52 9.12
CA THR A 114 -1.48 4.83 10.51
C THR A 114 -0.07 4.33 10.86
N ARG A 115 0.79 5.19 11.40
CA ARG A 115 2.19 4.87 11.74
C ARG A 115 3.06 4.41 10.56
N ALA A 116 2.65 4.66 9.33
CA ALA A 116 3.51 4.43 8.17
C ALA A 116 4.64 5.46 8.11
N ASP A 117 5.82 5.05 7.64
CA ASP A 117 6.94 5.95 7.37
C ASP A 117 6.88 6.40 5.91
N LEU A 118 6.51 7.68 5.69
CA LEU A 118 6.26 8.30 4.40
C LEU A 118 7.37 9.30 4.01
N TYR A 119 8.56 9.17 4.63
CA TYR A 119 9.67 10.08 4.38
C TYR A 119 10.05 10.12 2.91
N GLU A 120 10.03 11.33 2.33
CA GLU A 120 10.34 11.59 0.91
C GLU A 120 9.58 10.70 -0.10
N CYS A 121 8.36 10.27 0.23
CA CYS A 121 7.50 9.62 -0.75
C CYS A 121 6.95 10.63 -1.76
N HIS A 122 6.68 10.18 -2.98
CA HIS A 122 6.08 10.99 -4.05
C HIS A 122 4.57 10.77 -4.05
N LEU A 123 3.79 11.83 -3.79
CA LEU A 123 2.33 11.80 -3.67
C LEU A 123 1.63 12.67 -4.74
N GLU A 124 2.33 13.04 -5.80
CA GLU A 124 1.77 13.84 -6.88
C GLU A 124 0.51 13.14 -7.44
N GLU A 125 -0.64 13.82 -7.37
CA GLU A 125 -1.94 13.34 -7.84
C GLU A 125 -2.42 12.01 -7.19
N ALA A 126 -1.78 11.57 -6.11
CA ALA A 126 -2.24 10.40 -5.35
C ALA A 126 -3.61 10.69 -4.70
N ASN A 127 -4.53 9.75 -4.77
CA ASN A 127 -5.84 9.86 -4.15
C ASN A 127 -5.79 9.39 -2.69
N LEU A 128 -5.80 10.34 -1.74
CA LEU A 128 -5.82 10.11 -0.31
C LEU A 128 -7.21 10.37 0.33
N THR A 129 -8.27 10.42 -0.48
CA THR A 129 -9.62 10.69 0.05
C THR A 129 -10.04 9.62 1.06
N GLY A 130 -10.40 10.03 2.27
CA GLY A 130 -10.76 9.12 3.35
C GLY A 130 -9.61 8.29 3.95
N ALA A 131 -8.38 8.46 3.48
CA ALA A 131 -7.23 7.75 4.03
C ALA A 131 -6.94 8.18 5.48
N ASN A 132 -6.41 7.25 6.26
CA ASN A 132 -5.98 7.52 7.63
C ASN A 132 -4.45 7.54 7.73
N LEU A 133 -3.89 8.75 7.87
CA LEU A 133 -2.45 9.02 8.01
C LEU A 133 -2.06 9.37 9.46
N GLN A 134 -2.95 9.16 10.43
CA GLN A 134 -2.65 9.49 11.83
C GLN A 134 -1.38 8.79 12.31
N MET A 135 -0.55 9.53 13.05
CA MET A 135 0.72 9.02 13.59
C MET A 135 1.72 8.55 12.51
N SER A 136 1.49 8.85 11.23
CA SER A 136 2.50 8.60 10.19
C SER A 136 3.63 9.62 10.31
N ASP A 137 4.83 9.23 9.87
CA ASP A 137 6.03 10.05 9.93
C ASP A 137 6.49 10.47 8.53
N GLY A 138 7.25 11.58 8.47
CA GLY A 138 7.97 12.01 7.27
C GLY A 138 7.13 12.71 6.21
N LEU A 139 5.84 12.99 6.49
CA LEU A 139 5.01 13.81 5.62
C LEU A 139 5.32 15.31 5.80
N THR A 140 5.26 16.03 4.71
CA THR A 140 5.35 17.48 4.65
C THR A 140 4.08 18.08 4.04
N GLN A 141 3.76 19.32 4.38
CA GLN A 141 2.64 20.04 3.76
C GLN A 141 2.77 20.06 2.22
N LYS A 142 3.99 20.26 1.71
CA LYS A 142 4.27 20.28 0.27
C LYS A 142 3.90 18.97 -0.45
N GLN A 143 4.04 17.82 0.22
CA GLN A 143 3.61 16.52 -0.34
C GLN A 143 2.09 16.41 -0.33
N ILE A 144 1.43 16.83 0.76
CA ILE A 144 -0.03 16.82 0.88
C ILE A 144 -0.70 17.73 -0.12
N ASP A 145 -0.15 18.92 -0.35
CA ASP A 145 -0.70 19.90 -1.32
C ASP A 145 -0.74 19.38 -2.77
N LYS A 146 0.04 18.35 -3.07
CA LYS A 146 0.08 17.71 -4.39
C LYS A 146 -0.86 16.50 -4.52
N ALA A 147 -1.43 16.03 -3.41
CA ALA A 147 -2.31 14.87 -3.37
C ALA A 147 -3.79 15.30 -3.36
N LEU A 148 -4.67 14.38 -3.76
CA LEU A 148 -6.11 14.58 -3.65
C LEU A 148 -6.56 14.16 -2.25
N THR A 149 -7.14 15.08 -1.51
CA THR A 149 -7.62 14.87 -0.15
C THR A 149 -9.06 15.38 0.01
N ASN A 150 -9.73 14.99 1.09
CA ASN A 150 -11.05 15.50 1.42
C ASN A 150 -11.23 15.64 2.95
N LYS A 151 -12.41 16.10 3.38
CA LYS A 151 -12.75 16.31 4.79
C LYS A 151 -12.68 15.05 5.66
N THR A 152 -12.66 13.85 5.06
CA THR A 152 -12.56 12.58 5.78
C THR A 152 -11.13 12.03 5.80
N THR A 153 -10.19 12.64 5.10
CA THR A 153 -8.75 12.33 5.21
C THR A 153 -8.26 12.73 6.59
N ARG A 154 -7.58 11.81 7.29
CA ARG A 154 -7.07 12.04 8.65
C ARG A 154 -5.56 12.18 8.62
N PHE A 155 -5.07 13.35 8.98
CA PHE A 155 -3.64 13.68 8.98
C PHE A 155 -2.97 13.38 10.33
N PRO A 156 -1.62 13.31 10.39
CA PRO A 156 -0.87 13.37 11.65
C PRO A 156 -1.24 14.66 12.41
N GLY A 157 -1.08 14.65 13.73
CA GLY A 157 -1.48 15.76 14.58
C GLY A 157 -0.62 17.05 14.44
N SER A 158 0.49 16.98 13.71
CA SER A 158 1.38 18.13 13.40
C SER A 158 2.11 17.86 12.08
N PHE A 159 2.22 18.91 11.26
CA PHE A 159 3.11 19.00 10.10
C PHE A 159 4.28 19.91 10.43
#